data_5202c2fc53375066cfc50b33646f5af7
#
_entry.id   5202c2fc53375066cfc50b33646f5af7
#
_cell.length_a   1.000
_cell.length_b   1.000
_cell.length_c   1.000
_cell.angle_alpha   90.00
_cell.angle_beta   90.00
_cell.angle_gamma   90.00
#
_symmetry.space_group_name_H-M   'P 1'
#
loop_
_entity.id
_entity.type
_entity.pdbx_description
1 polymer ?
#
loop_
_entity_poly.entity_id
_entity_poly.type
_entity_poly.pdbx_seq_one_letter_code
_entity_poly.pdbx_strand_id
1 'polypeptide(L)'
;MTYSFIALDVETANSFRGSLCSIGLVKFIDGQEVDSFYTLINPEEKFSSRNIKIHAIKPEDVIGAPTFPEVQKEIINFIDNLPIVAHNARFDAYALQDVYLKYEIPFDNIQYFCSYQVCKIILTDLPNHKLHTLAEHFKISLDHHNALSDARACGLILLEILKLSKQTSIRKMLKNLGYPELGLIGKHGFVKNKSTYIADSGVSSLKNDDKKDNKNNISNNNEIPQTKIFDAKTKAKNIKFHYVNKWIYIILAIVLGWIGGHHFYAGYNRKGFLYLLFSFTFIPMLLALFQVISALLKTPDSNGKILV
;
A
#
# COMPACT_ATOMS: atom_id res chain seq x y z
N MET A 1 19.02 -11.09 -12.71
CA MET A 1 17.81 -10.99 -11.82
C MET A 1 17.67 -9.53 -11.47
N THR A 2 16.51 -8.91 -11.69
CA THR A 2 16.33 -7.47 -11.42
C THR A 2 15.50 -7.28 -10.15
N TYR A 3 16.16 -7.34 -9.00
CA TYR A 3 15.58 -7.03 -7.69
C TYR A 3 16.08 -5.68 -7.18
N SER A 4 16.09 -4.69 -8.07
CA SER A 4 16.51 -3.33 -7.69
C SER A 4 15.30 -2.49 -7.37
N PHE A 5 15.28 -1.91 -6.17
CA PHE A 5 14.19 -1.11 -5.62
C PHE A 5 14.66 -0.27 -4.44
N ILE A 6 13.84 0.69 -4.05
CA ILE A 6 13.99 1.45 -2.81
C ILE A 6 12.92 0.98 -1.83
N ALA A 7 13.31 0.57 -0.63
CA ALA A 7 12.38 0.44 0.49
C ALA A 7 12.24 1.79 1.17
N LEU A 8 10.98 2.19 1.46
CA LEU A 8 10.62 3.49 2.04
C LEU A 8 9.75 3.27 3.26
N ASP A 9 9.98 4.08 4.27
CA ASP A 9 9.06 4.34 5.37
C ASP A 9 9.15 5.80 5.80
N VAL A 10 8.03 6.38 6.26
CA VAL A 10 7.96 7.78 6.69
C VAL A 10 7.16 7.92 7.97
N GLU A 11 7.53 8.92 8.79
CA GLU A 11 6.75 9.35 9.93
C GLU A 11 6.18 10.76 9.72
N THR A 12 5.01 11.00 10.28
CA THR A 12 4.31 12.29 10.15
C THR A 12 4.07 12.92 11.51
N ALA A 13 4.22 14.24 11.61
CA ALA A 13 4.02 14.99 12.85
C ALA A 13 2.56 14.94 13.34
N ASN A 14 1.60 14.84 12.43
CA ASN A 14 0.18 14.84 12.75
C ASN A 14 -0.64 14.08 11.67
N SER A 15 -1.97 14.25 11.67
CA SER A 15 -2.87 13.57 10.72
C SER A 15 -2.80 14.10 9.29
N PHE A 16 -2.18 15.25 9.06
CA PHE A 16 -1.90 15.76 7.73
C PHE A 16 -0.70 15.01 7.15
N ARG A 17 -0.89 14.26 6.09
CA ARG A 17 0.16 13.41 5.51
C ARG A 17 1.38 14.17 5.00
N GLY A 18 1.19 15.40 4.54
CA GLY A 18 2.29 16.30 4.14
C GLY A 18 3.13 16.84 5.31
N SER A 19 2.88 16.42 6.56
CA SER A 19 3.65 16.79 7.74
C SER A 19 4.79 15.83 8.04
N LEU A 20 5.58 15.43 7.01
CA LEU A 20 6.71 14.52 7.19
C LEU A 20 7.67 15.05 8.26
N CYS A 21 7.97 14.22 9.28
CA CYS A 21 8.95 14.51 10.32
C CYS A 21 10.15 13.57 10.33
N SER A 22 10.08 12.43 9.61
CA SER A 22 11.27 11.63 9.27
C SER A 22 11.02 10.82 7.99
N ILE A 23 12.10 10.43 7.34
CA ILE A 23 12.10 9.55 6.18
C ILE A 23 13.28 8.59 6.27
N GLY A 24 13.01 7.31 5.99
CA GLY A 24 13.99 6.25 5.85
C GLY A 24 13.90 5.62 4.46
N LEU A 25 15.02 5.52 3.78
CA LEU A 25 15.17 4.91 2.47
C LEU A 25 16.31 3.89 2.53
N VAL A 26 16.08 2.71 1.94
CA VAL A 26 17.11 1.69 1.79
C VAL A 26 17.14 1.24 0.34
N LYS A 27 18.32 1.32 -0.28
CA LYS A 27 18.55 0.97 -1.68
C LYS A 27 18.99 -0.48 -1.79
N PHE A 28 18.23 -1.24 -2.55
CA PHE A 28 18.56 -2.62 -2.91
C PHE A 28 18.88 -2.71 -4.39
N ILE A 29 20.04 -3.25 -4.72
CA ILE A 29 20.47 -3.53 -6.09
C ILE A 29 20.76 -5.03 -6.21
N ASP A 30 20.11 -5.68 -7.16
CA ASP A 30 20.21 -7.11 -7.40
C ASP A 30 20.01 -7.97 -6.15
N GLY A 31 19.14 -7.51 -5.24
CA GLY A 31 18.77 -8.19 -4.01
C GLY A 31 19.75 -8.01 -2.85
N GLN A 32 20.67 -7.06 -2.95
CA GLN A 32 21.57 -6.70 -1.85
C GLN A 32 21.33 -5.25 -1.42
N GLU A 33 21.32 -5.00 -0.12
CA GLU A 33 21.36 -3.65 0.43
C GLU A 33 22.71 -3.03 0.08
N VAL A 34 22.68 -1.89 -0.64
CA VAL A 34 23.90 -1.20 -1.09
C VAL A 34 24.04 0.18 -0.49
N ASP A 35 22.95 0.81 -0.06
CA ASP A 35 22.97 2.15 0.49
C ASP A 35 21.72 2.40 1.36
N SER A 36 21.79 3.38 2.25
CA SER A 36 20.67 3.82 3.07
C SER A 36 20.72 5.32 3.32
N PHE A 37 19.55 5.93 3.39
CA PHE A 37 19.36 7.34 3.69
C PHE A 37 18.35 7.50 4.81
N TYR A 38 18.67 8.33 5.79
CA TYR A 38 17.76 8.69 6.88
C TYR A 38 17.93 10.15 7.25
N THR A 39 16.83 10.84 7.45
CA THR A 39 16.88 12.17 8.03
C THR A 39 15.59 12.48 8.82
N LEU A 40 15.74 13.22 9.90
CA LEU A 40 14.64 13.99 10.48
C LEU A 40 14.33 15.16 9.54
N ILE A 41 13.06 15.56 9.51
CA ILE A 41 12.58 16.68 8.69
C ILE A 41 11.79 17.60 9.61
N ASN A 42 12.10 18.90 9.56
CA ASN A 42 11.26 19.88 10.20
C ASN A 42 9.98 20.06 9.35
N PRO A 43 8.81 19.59 9.82
CA PRO A 43 7.59 19.63 9.04
C PRO A 43 6.95 21.02 8.99
N GLU A 44 7.45 21.99 9.76
CA GLU A 44 6.84 23.30 9.98
C GLU A 44 5.37 23.21 10.42
N GLU A 45 5.05 22.16 11.16
CA GLU A 45 3.72 21.78 11.60
C GLU A 45 3.72 21.41 13.09
N LYS A 46 2.54 21.51 13.71
CA LYS A 46 2.37 21.07 15.10
C LYS A 46 2.34 19.54 15.17
N PHE A 47 3.05 19.00 16.13
CA PHE A 47 3.00 17.58 16.43
C PHE A 47 1.75 17.20 17.21
N SER A 48 1.10 16.09 16.85
CA SER A 48 0.03 15.54 17.64
C SER A 48 0.58 14.56 18.67
N SER A 49 0.00 14.56 19.88
CA SER A 49 0.39 13.64 20.94
C SER A 49 0.21 12.15 20.53
N ARG A 50 -0.72 11.88 19.61
CA ARG A 50 -0.93 10.53 19.07
C ARG A 50 0.25 10.07 18.22
N ASN A 51 0.74 10.92 17.32
CA ASN A 51 1.87 10.61 16.44
C ASN A 51 3.15 10.47 17.26
N ILE A 52 3.40 11.38 18.21
CA ILE A 52 4.54 11.28 19.16
C ILE A 52 4.53 9.94 19.91
N LYS A 53 3.35 9.46 20.36
CA LYS A 53 3.24 8.16 21.05
C LYS A 53 3.57 6.97 20.14
N ILE A 54 3.47 7.12 18.83
CA ILE A 54 3.77 6.05 17.85
C ILE A 54 5.26 5.99 17.57
N HIS A 55 5.86 7.10 17.11
CA HIS A 55 7.24 7.13 16.61
C HIS A 55 8.23 7.84 17.55
N ALA A 56 7.78 8.33 18.68
CA ALA A 56 8.55 9.04 19.71
C ALA A 56 9.26 10.34 19.28
N ILE A 57 9.20 10.73 18.01
CA ILE A 57 9.78 11.99 17.52
C ILE A 57 8.95 13.17 18.05
N LYS A 58 9.62 14.14 18.68
CA LYS A 58 9.00 15.30 19.29
C LYS A 58 9.39 16.59 18.54
N PRO A 59 8.68 17.72 18.78
CA PRO A 59 9.03 18.99 18.16
C PRO A 59 10.48 19.40 18.38
N GLU A 60 11.03 19.13 19.58
CA GLU A 60 12.42 19.43 19.92
C GLU A 60 13.45 18.65 19.11
N ASP A 61 13.11 17.44 18.67
CA ASP A 61 14.03 16.58 17.91
C ASP A 61 14.25 17.07 16.48
N VAL A 62 13.32 17.85 15.95
CA VAL A 62 13.40 18.41 14.60
C VAL A 62 13.87 19.86 14.56
N ILE A 63 14.26 20.42 15.72
CA ILE A 63 14.88 21.75 15.78
C ILE A 63 16.23 21.68 15.07
N GLY A 64 16.40 22.46 13.99
CA GLY A 64 17.62 22.44 13.17
C GLY A 64 17.68 21.31 12.15
N ALA A 65 16.69 20.43 12.11
CA ALA A 65 16.55 19.50 10.99
C ALA A 65 16.15 20.25 9.71
N PRO A 66 16.56 19.78 8.53
CA PRO A 66 16.18 20.42 7.28
C PRO A 66 14.65 20.36 7.07
N THR A 67 14.12 21.36 6.40
CA THR A 67 12.76 21.30 5.84
C THR A 67 12.73 20.39 4.61
N PHE A 68 11.53 19.96 4.20
CA PHE A 68 11.42 19.10 3.01
C PHE A 68 11.99 19.74 1.73
N PRO A 69 11.77 21.04 1.43
CA PRO A 69 12.40 21.70 0.29
C PRO A 69 13.93 21.63 0.28
N GLU A 70 14.57 21.63 1.44
CA GLU A 70 16.02 21.55 1.55
C GLU A 70 16.56 20.16 1.25
N VAL A 71 15.83 19.09 1.64
CA VAL A 71 16.32 17.70 1.52
C VAL A 71 15.75 16.95 0.31
N GLN A 72 14.72 17.48 -0.35
CA GLN A 72 13.98 16.76 -1.40
C GLN A 72 14.86 16.32 -2.61
N LYS A 73 15.90 17.11 -2.93
CA LYS A 73 16.82 16.74 -4.02
C LYS A 73 17.66 15.51 -3.70
N GLU A 74 18.07 15.37 -2.44
CA GLU A 74 18.80 14.19 -1.98
C GLU A 74 17.90 12.96 -2.01
N ILE A 75 16.66 13.11 -1.56
CA ILE A 75 15.65 12.04 -1.60
C ILE A 75 15.42 11.55 -3.03
N ILE A 76 15.16 12.45 -3.99
CA ILE A 76 14.93 12.08 -5.40
C ILE A 76 16.16 11.46 -6.03
N ASN A 77 17.35 12.01 -5.79
CA ASN A 77 18.60 11.45 -6.28
C ASN A 77 18.87 10.05 -5.69
N PHE A 78 18.52 9.83 -4.42
CA PHE A 78 18.65 8.53 -3.79
C PHE A 78 17.69 7.50 -4.42
N ILE A 79 16.45 7.90 -4.73
CA ILE A 79 15.45 7.04 -5.39
C ILE A 79 15.89 6.62 -6.79
N ASP A 80 16.50 7.55 -7.57
CA ASP A 80 17.15 7.26 -8.86
C ASP A 80 16.29 6.41 -9.81
N ASN A 81 15.03 6.79 -10.00
CA ASN A 81 14.05 6.10 -10.86
C ASN A 81 13.74 4.63 -10.50
N LEU A 82 14.26 4.12 -9.38
CA LEU A 82 13.91 2.80 -8.90
C LEU A 82 12.47 2.78 -8.35
N PRO A 83 11.74 1.67 -8.48
CA PRO A 83 10.44 1.55 -7.88
C PRO A 83 10.56 1.54 -6.34
N ILE A 84 9.63 2.20 -5.67
CA ILE A 84 9.53 2.21 -4.22
C ILE A 84 8.66 1.03 -3.74
N VAL A 85 9.10 0.36 -2.69
CA VAL A 85 8.28 -0.52 -1.88
C VAL A 85 8.13 0.05 -0.48
N ALA A 86 6.91 0.03 0.06
CA ALA A 86 6.64 0.37 1.45
C ALA A 86 5.67 -0.64 2.07
N HIS A 87 5.69 -0.75 3.40
CA HIS A 87 4.78 -1.65 4.10
C HIS A 87 3.50 -0.91 4.46
N ASN A 88 2.37 -1.24 3.77
CA ASN A 88 1.17 -0.41 3.70
C ASN A 88 1.38 0.88 2.88
N ALA A 89 2.06 0.74 1.76
CA ALA A 89 2.58 1.80 0.88
C ALA A 89 1.60 2.95 0.54
N ARG A 90 0.31 2.74 0.76
CA ARG A 90 -0.68 3.80 0.57
C ARG A 90 -0.47 4.99 1.52
N PHE A 91 0.04 4.73 2.72
CA PHE A 91 0.38 5.79 3.66
C PHE A 91 1.63 6.55 3.19
N ASP A 92 2.72 5.82 3.00
CA ASP A 92 4.04 6.40 2.70
C ASP A 92 4.09 7.09 1.34
N ALA A 93 3.59 6.44 0.30
CA ALA A 93 3.54 7.00 -1.04
C ALA A 93 2.68 8.28 -1.09
N TYR A 94 1.57 8.30 -0.36
CA TYR A 94 0.70 9.48 -0.31
C TYR A 94 1.28 10.58 0.56
N ALA A 95 1.99 10.25 1.65
CA ALA A 95 2.67 11.23 2.45
C ALA A 95 3.80 11.90 1.65
N LEU A 96 4.56 11.12 0.90
CA LEU A 96 5.57 11.66 -0.01
C LEU A 96 4.94 12.57 -1.08
N GLN A 97 3.84 12.16 -1.69
CA GLN A 97 3.13 13.01 -2.66
C GLN A 97 2.61 14.29 -2.02
N ASP A 98 1.94 14.18 -0.86
CA ASP A 98 1.31 15.32 -0.21
C ASP A 98 2.34 16.37 0.26
N VAL A 99 3.55 15.96 0.65
CA VAL A 99 4.61 16.90 1.02
C VAL A 99 5.17 17.65 -0.21
N TYR A 100 5.33 16.97 -1.36
CA TYR A 100 5.68 17.64 -2.62
C TYR A 100 4.62 18.67 -3.02
N LEU A 101 3.34 18.33 -2.89
CA LEU A 101 2.23 19.23 -3.18
C LEU A 101 2.15 20.39 -2.18
N LYS A 102 2.41 20.15 -0.89
CA LYS A 102 2.44 21.20 0.16
C LYS A 102 3.39 22.32 -0.20
N TYR A 103 4.58 21.99 -0.69
CA TYR A 103 5.62 22.96 -1.04
C TYR A 103 5.63 23.33 -2.52
N GLU A 104 4.63 22.89 -3.29
CA GLU A 104 4.51 23.15 -4.73
C GLU A 104 5.78 22.78 -5.52
N ILE A 105 6.51 21.76 -5.04
CA ILE A 105 7.73 21.28 -5.69
C ILE A 105 7.34 20.33 -6.81
N PRO A 106 7.74 20.60 -8.07
CA PRO A 106 7.53 19.65 -9.16
C PRO A 106 8.41 18.40 -8.96
N PHE A 107 7.86 17.23 -9.22
CA PHE A 107 8.60 15.97 -9.21
C PHE A 107 8.09 15.04 -10.29
N ASP A 108 8.97 14.14 -10.75
CA ASP A 108 8.62 13.14 -11.75
C ASP A 108 7.78 12.01 -11.13
N ASN A 109 7.14 11.23 -12.02
CA ASN A 109 6.35 10.10 -11.57
C ASN A 109 7.23 9.04 -10.91
N ILE A 110 6.91 8.71 -9.66
CA ILE A 110 7.58 7.66 -8.89
C ILE A 110 6.68 6.43 -8.87
N GLN A 111 7.24 5.29 -9.27
CA GLN A 111 6.56 4.01 -9.21
C GLN A 111 6.61 3.43 -7.80
N TYR A 112 5.51 2.88 -7.33
CA TYR A 112 5.48 2.24 -6.00
C TYR A 112 4.60 1.00 -5.97
N PHE A 113 4.82 0.14 -4.97
CA PHE A 113 3.96 -1.00 -4.66
C PHE A 113 4.00 -1.32 -3.15
N CYS A 114 3.08 -2.19 -2.72
CA CYS A 114 2.84 -2.45 -1.31
C CYS A 114 3.28 -3.85 -0.91
N SER A 115 4.28 -3.98 -0.06
CA SER A 115 4.74 -5.27 0.46
C SER A 115 3.67 -5.97 1.31
N TYR A 116 2.88 -5.22 2.09
CA TYR A 116 1.76 -5.78 2.88
C TYR A 116 0.79 -6.57 2.00
N GLN A 117 0.40 -6.02 0.83
CA GLN A 117 -0.52 -6.69 -0.07
C GLN A 117 0.10 -7.95 -0.69
N VAL A 118 1.37 -7.89 -1.06
CA VAL A 118 2.12 -9.03 -1.61
C VAL A 118 2.24 -10.14 -0.56
N CYS A 119 2.64 -9.80 0.67
CA CYS A 119 2.74 -10.77 1.77
C CYS A 119 1.40 -11.43 2.07
N LYS A 120 0.30 -10.68 2.04
CA LYS A 120 -1.04 -11.20 2.29
C LYS A 120 -1.48 -12.26 1.28
N ILE A 121 -0.99 -12.19 0.05
CA ILE A 121 -1.30 -13.18 -1.00
C ILE A 121 -0.43 -14.42 -0.83
N ILE A 122 0.84 -14.26 -0.47
CA ILE A 122 1.82 -15.37 -0.45
C ILE A 122 1.82 -16.09 0.90
N LEU A 123 1.69 -15.38 2.01
CA LEU A 123 1.80 -15.92 3.37
C LEU A 123 0.41 -16.04 4.01
N THR A 124 -0.42 -16.93 3.47
CA THR A 124 -1.83 -17.08 3.89
C THR A 124 -2.00 -17.61 5.32
N ASP A 125 -1.00 -18.28 5.87
CA ASP A 125 -1.08 -18.99 7.14
C ASP A 125 -0.68 -18.12 8.36
N LEU A 126 -0.24 -16.88 8.12
CA LEU A 126 0.10 -15.97 9.20
C LEU A 126 -1.16 -15.32 9.79
N PRO A 127 -1.20 -15.09 11.13
CA PRO A 127 -2.34 -14.51 11.82
C PRO A 127 -2.63 -13.07 11.36
N ASN A 128 -1.60 -12.36 10.94
CA ASN A 128 -1.68 -11.03 10.32
C ASN A 128 -0.39 -10.76 9.53
N HIS A 129 -0.39 -9.64 8.78
CA HIS A 129 0.74 -9.25 7.92
C HIS A 129 1.31 -7.89 8.32
N LYS A 130 1.27 -7.54 9.62
CA LYS A 130 1.92 -6.35 10.12
C LYS A 130 3.43 -6.48 10.01
N LEU A 131 4.14 -5.38 9.88
CA LEU A 131 5.59 -5.37 9.68
C LEU A 131 6.33 -6.18 10.76
N HIS A 132 5.99 -5.96 12.05
CA HIS A 132 6.60 -6.70 13.15
C HIS A 132 6.34 -8.21 13.10
N THR A 133 5.14 -8.64 12.73
CA THR A 133 4.81 -10.08 12.60
C THR A 133 5.63 -10.73 11.48
N LEU A 134 5.80 -10.03 10.37
CA LEU A 134 6.62 -10.51 9.25
C LEU A 134 8.11 -10.50 9.58
N ALA A 135 8.59 -9.46 10.27
CA ALA A 135 9.97 -9.36 10.74
C ALA A 135 10.30 -10.52 11.70
N GLU A 136 9.42 -10.81 12.65
CA GLU A 136 9.55 -11.95 13.55
C GLU A 136 9.57 -13.28 12.78
N HIS A 137 8.64 -13.48 11.86
CA HIS A 137 8.54 -14.68 11.02
C HIS A 137 9.83 -14.96 10.25
N PHE A 138 10.43 -13.93 9.65
CA PHE A 138 11.67 -14.05 8.88
C PHE A 138 12.95 -13.81 9.72
N LYS A 139 12.83 -13.61 11.04
CA LYS A 139 13.94 -13.32 11.95
C LYS A 139 14.75 -12.08 11.55
N ILE A 140 14.06 -11.06 11.09
CA ILE A 140 14.62 -9.75 10.70
C ILE A 140 14.57 -8.83 11.92
N SER A 141 15.69 -8.18 12.24
CA SER A 141 15.74 -7.18 13.32
C SER A 141 14.87 -5.97 12.97
N LEU A 142 14.10 -5.49 13.94
CA LEU A 142 13.17 -4.38 13.76
C LEU A 142 13.17 -3.50 15.02
N ASP A 143 13.50 -2.23 14.83
CA ASP A 143 13.23 -1.15 15.79
C ASP A 143 12.01 -0.39 15.26
N HIS A 144 10.81 -0.87 15.68
CA HIS A 144 9.54 -0.45 15.07
C HIS A 144 9.25 1.03 15.33
N HIS A 145 8.76 1.72 14.30
CA HIS A 145 8.54 3.16 14.23
C HIS A 145 9.81 4.01 14.13
N ASN A 146 10.94 3.39 13.82
CA ASN A 146 12.11 4.05 13.30
C ASN A 146 12.09 3.92 11.77
N ALA A 147 11.90 5.01 11.04
CA ALA A 147 11.65 4.97 9.60
C ALA A 147 12.76 4.23 8.81
N LEU A 148 14.03 4.33 9.21
CA LEU A 148 15.10 3.58 8.54
C LEU A 148 15.02 2.08 8.83
N SER A 149 14.73 1.70 10.09
CA SER A 149 14.57 0.30 10.50
C SER A 149 13.36 -0.34 9.82
N ASP A 150 12.23 0.37 9.76
CA ASP A 150 10.99 -0.11 9.14
C ASP A 150 11.16 -0.26 7.62
N ALA A 151 11.81 0.71 6.95
CA ALA A 151 12.17 0.61 5.54
C ALA A 151 13.08 -0.59 5.27
N ARG A 152 14.14 -0.79 6.09
CA ARG A 152 15.06 -1.93 5.94
C ARG A 152 14.34 -3.26 6.10
N ALA A 153 13.52 -3.39 7.14
CA ALA A 153 12.74 -4.59 7.36
C ALA A 153 11.77 -4.86 6.20
N CYS A 154 11.09 -3.84 5.69
CA CYS A 154 10.22 -3.94 4.51
C CYS A 154 10.98 -4.50 3.29
N GLY A 155 12.18 -3.99 3.01
CA GLY A 155 13.02 -4.43 1.89
C GLY A 155 13.49 -5.88 2.06
N LEU A 156 13.97 -6.25 3.24
CA LEU A 156 14.41 -7.62 3.54
C LEU A 156 13.26 -8.63 3.46
N ILE A 157 12.07 -8.28 3.99
CA ILE A 157 10.87 -9.09 3.86
C ILE A 157 10.52 -9.31 2.39
N LEU A 158 10.59 -8.27 1.55
CA LEU A 158 10.33 -8.42 0.12
C LEU A 158 11.31 -9.40 -0.54
N LEU A 159 12.59 -9.38 -0.16
CA LEU A 159 13.58 -10.32 -0.69
C LEU A 159 13.25 -11.77 -0.30
N GLU A 160 12.82 -12.02 0.93
CA GLU A 160 12.36 -13.35 1.34
C GLU A 160 11.13 -13.80 0.54
N ILE A 161 10.18 -12.90 0.31
CA ILE A 161 9.01 -13.16 -0.53
C ILE A 161 9.40 -13.49 -1.99
N LEU A 162 10.36 -12.79 -2.55
CA LEU A 162 10.88 -13.06 -3.90
C LEU A 162 11.53 -14.46 -3.99
N LYS A 163 12.29 -14.85 -2.96
CA LYS A 163 12.86 -16.20 -2.85
C LYS A 163 11.76 -17.27 -2.77
N LEU A 164 10.79 -17.09 -1.86
CA LEU A 164 9.67 -18.02 -1.69
C LEU A 164 8.84 -18.17 -2.97
N SER A 165 8.59 -17.09 -3.67
CA SER A 165 7.81 -17.10 -4.92
C SER A 165 8.60 -17.60 -6.13
N LYS A 166 9.89 -17.88 -6.00
CA LYS A 166 10.81 -18.31 -7.07
C LYS A 166 10.75 -17.39 -8.31
N GLN A 167 10.47 -16.11 -8.11
CA GLN A 167 10.36 -15.15 -9.20
C GLN A 167 11.71 -14.49 -9.49
N THR A 168 11.93 -14.12 -10.74
CA THR A 168 13.19 -13.51 -11.19
C THR A 168 13.14 -11.97 -11.26
N SER A 169 11.97 -11.39 -11.04
CA SER A 169 11.79 -9.93 -10.97
C SER A 169 10.52 -9.56 -10.22
N ILE A 170 10.52 -8.36 -9.63
CA ILE A 170 9.37 -7.78 -8.92
C ILE A 170 8.15 -7.68 -9.86
N ARG A 171 8.33 -7.16 -11.08
CA ARG A 171 7.22 -7.02 -12.05
C ARG A 171 6.60 -8.36 -12.42
N LYS A 172 7.42 -9.39 -12.62
CA LYS A 172 6.95 -10.74 -12.93
C LYS A 172 6.21 -11.35 -11.74
N MET A 173 6.72 -11.16 -10.53
CA MET A 173 6.04 -11.57 -9.30
C MET A 173 4.66 -10.92 -9.18
N LEU A 174 4.57 -9.60 -9.30
CA LEU A 174 3.31 -8.87 -9.20
C LEU A 174 2.31 -9.33 -10.25
N LYS A 175 2.75 -9.51 -11.50
CA LYS A 175 1.92 -10.02 -12.60
C LYS A 175 1.37 -11.43 -12.31
N ASN A 176 2.22 -12.32 -11.83
CA ASN A 176 1.82 -13.71 -11.53
C ASN A 176 0.86 -13.80 -10.33
N LEU A 177 0.96 -12.88 -9.39
CA LEU A 177 0.05 -12.79 -8.24
C LEU A 177 -1.28 -12.12 -8.59
N GLY A 178 -1.48 -11.67 -9.83
CA GLY A 178 -2.64 -10.87 -10.20
C GLY A 178 -2.69 -9.52 -9.49
N TYR A 179 -1.54 -9.07 -8.95
CA TYR A 179 -1.43 -7.78 -8.30
C TYR A 179 -1.46 -6.68 -9.35
N PRO A 180 -2.14 -5.57 -9.07
CA PRO A 180 -2.12 -4.42 -9.98
C PRO A 180 -0.68 -4.00 -10.25
N GLU A 181 -0.40 -3.58 -11.47
CA GLU A 181 0.90 -3.00 -11.82
C GLU A 181 1.30 -1.90 -10.84
N LEU A 182 2.57 -1.53 -10.86
CA LEU A 182 3.11 -0.49 -9.98
C LEU A 182 2.22 0.76 -9.98
N GLY A 183 1.88 1.24 -8.81
CA GLY A 183 1.20 2.52 -8.64
C GLY A 183 2.13 3.67 -9.05
N LEU A 184 1.57 4.83 -9.32
CA LEU A 184 2.32 6.05 -9.64
C LEU A 184 1.88 7.17 -8.70
N ILE A 185 2.84 7.87 -8.14
CA ILE A 185 2.66 9.20 -7.52
C ILE A 185 3.35 10.23 -8.39
N GLY A 186 2.82 11.43 -8.50
CA GLY A 186 3.39 12.48 -9.34
C GLY A 186 2.58 13.77 -9.34
N LYS A 187 3.05 14.77 -10.10
CA LYS A 187 2.53 16.14 -10.16
C LYS A 187 1.02 16.24 -10.42
N HIS A 188 0.42 15.28 -11.09
CA HIS A 188 -1.00 15.27 -11.43
C HIS A 188 -1.85 14.41 -10.49
N GLY A 189 -1.35 14.14 -9.29
CA GLY A 189 -2.01 13.24 -8.34
C GLY A 189 -1.85 11.77 -8.78
N PHE A 190 -2.70 10.89 -8.21
CA PHE A 190 -2.68 9.48 -8.59
C PHE A 190 -3.02 9.31 -10.05
N VAL A 191 -2.02 9.10 -10.89
CA VAL A 191 -2.27 8.48 -12.18
C VAL A 191 -2.60 7.02 -11.86
N LYS A 192 -3.90 6.73 -11.72
CA LYS A 192 -4.37 5.37 -11.83
C LYS A 192 -3.93 4.88 -13.18
N ASN A 193 -2.92 4.02 -13.22
CA ASN A 193 -2.67 3.28 -14.43
C ASN A 193 -3.99 2.61 -14.81
N LYS A 194 -4.52 2.85 -16.01
CA LYS A 194 -5.76 2.20 -16.49
C LYS A 194 -5.64 0.67 -16.44
N SER A 195 -4.42 0.13 -16.43
CA SER A 195 -4.11 -1.29 -16.26
C SER A 195 -4.25 -1.81 -14.83
N THR A 196 -4.32 -0.95 -13.80
CA THR A 196 -4.64 -1.39 -12.43
C THR A 196 -6.11 -1.77 -12.26
N TYR A 197 -6.91 -1.55 -13.28
CA TYR A 197 -8.26 -2.06 -13.42
C TYR A 197 -8.30 -2.95 -14.66
N ILE A 198 -7.78 -4.18 -14.57
CA ILE A 198 -8.30 -5.23 -15.43
C ILE A 198 -9.72 -5.40 -14.91
N ALA A 199 -10.63 -4.70 -15.59
CA ALA A 199 -12.03 -4.99 -15.51
C ALA A 199 -12.21 -6.49 -15.72
N ASP A 200 -13.18 -7.07 -15.03
CA ASP A 200 -13.78 -8.40 -15.25
C ASP A 200 -14.28 -8.60 -16.68
N SER A 201 -13.44 -8.46 -17.69
CA SER A 201 -13.76 -8.76 -19.07
C SER A 201 -12.52 -9.28 -19.78
N GLY A 202 -12.26 -10.58 -19.63
CA GLY A 202 -11.25 -11.19 -20.46
C GLY A 202 -10.40 -12.28 -19.83
N VAL A 203 -10.97 -13.16 -19.02
CA VAL A 203 -10.44 -14.52 -18.90
C VAL A 203 -11.13 -15.39 -19.96
N SER A 204 -10.91 -15.05 -21.21
CA SER A 204 -11.13 -15.97 -22.32
C SER A 204 -10.15 -15.61 -23.43
N SER A 205 -9.14 -16.41 -23.54
CA SER A 205 -8.16 -16.56 -24.61
C SER A 205 -6.70 -16.27 -24.22
N LEU A 206 -6.12 -17.18 -23.46
CA LEU A 206 -4.74 -17.58 -23.71
C LEU A 206 -4.76 -19.10 -23.86
N LYS A 207 -5.09 -19.52 -25.07
CA LYS A 207 -4.79 -20.87 -25.55
C LYS A 207 -3.28 -20.99 -25.71
N ASN A 208 -2.83 -22.08 -25.13
CA ASN A 208 -1.64 -22.87 -25.43
C ASN A 208 -0.89 -22.50 -26.72
N ASP A 209 0.37 -22.13 -26.57
CA ASP A 209 1.44 -22.56 -27.45
C ASP A 209 2.71 -22.49 -26.60
N ASP A 210 3.19 -23.67 -26.22
CA ASP A 210 4.56 -24.07 -26.17
C ASP A 210 4.66 -25.44 -25.50
N LYS A 211 4.54 -26.47 -26.36
CA LYS A 211 5.13 -27.77 -26.12
C LYS A 211 6.51 -27.77 -26.76
N LYS A 212 7.55 -28.00 -25.96
CA LYS A 212 8.58 -29.03 -26.23
C LYS A 212 9.79 -28.92 -25.29
N ASP A 213 10.11 -30.07 -24.73
CA ASP A 213 11.44 -30.60 -24.39
C ASP A 213 12.23 -29.93 -23.24
N ASN A 214 12.61 -30.61 -22.17
CA ASN A 214 13.40 -31.85 -22.11
C ASN A 214 13.51 -32.34 -20.65
N LYS A 215 13.49 -33.66 -20.51
CA LYS A 215 13.86 -34.42 -19.32
C LYS A 215 15.35 -34.26 -19.02
N ASN A 216 15.69 -34.02 -17.75
CA ASN A 216 16.78 -34.78 -17.14
C ASN A 216 16.74 -34.63 -15.60
N ASN A 217 16.79 -35.78 -14.97
CA ASN A 217 16.89 -36.05 -13.55
C ASN A 217 18.16 -35.49 -12.94
N ILE A 218 18.07 -34.92 -11.74
CA ILE A 218 19.05 -35.14 -10.67
C ILE A 218 18.28 -35.02 -9.33
N SER A 219 18.24 -36.14 -8.62
CA SER A 219 17.80 -36.29 -7.24
C SER A 219 18.79 -35.63 -6.29
N ASN A 220 18.33 -34.80 -5.36
CA ASN A 220 18.94 -34.68 -4.05
C ASN A 220 17.88 -34.27 -3.04
N ASN A 221 17.63 -35.17 -2.11
CA ASN A 221 16.76 -35.04 -0.96
C ASN A 221 17.35 -34.05 0.03
N ASN A 222 16.62 -32.98 0.30
CA ASN A 222 16.58 -32.30 1.61
C ASN A 222 15.17 -31.74 1.76
N GLU A 223 14.35 -32.47 2.50
CA GLU A 223 12.98 -32.11 2.80
C GLU A 223 12.93 -30.92 3.76
N ILE A 224 12.59 -29.75 3.23
CA ILE A 224 12.01 -28.63 3.98
C ILE A 224 10.49 -28.85 3.94
N PRO A 225 9.75 -28.69 5.06
CA PRO A 225 8.31 -28.93 5.07
C PRO A 225 7.63 -28.12 3.96
N GLN A 226 7.00 -28.82 3.04
CA GLN A 226 6.23 -28.19 1.97
C GLN A 226 5.00 -27.52 2.57
N THR A 227 5.08 -26.23 2.82
CA THR A 227 3.89 -25.36 2.86
C THR A 227 3.21 -25.53 1.49
N LYS A 228 2.00 -26.04 1.49
CA LYS A 228 1.17 -26.22 0.32
C LYS A 228 1.10 -24.90 -0.44
N ILE A 229 1.80 -24.83 -1.56
CA ILE A 229 1.62 -23.76 -2.54
C ILE A 229 0.22 -23.98 -3.12
N PHE A 230 -0.77 -23.32 -2.53
CA PHE A 230 -2.11 -23.30 -3.06
C PHE A 230 -2.08 -22.59 -4.41
N ASP A 231 -2.67 -23.25 -5.39
CA ASP A 231 -2.92 -22.71 -6.73
C ASP A 231 -3.53 -21.30 -6.60
N ALA A 232 -2.72 -20.27 -6.83
CA ALA A 232 -3.08 -18.87 -6.62
C ALA A 232 -4.19 -18.39 -7.59
N LYS A 233 -4.59 -19.24 -8.52
CA LYS A 233 -5.65 -18.94 -9.51
C LYS A 233 -7.08 -18.96 -8.93
N THR A 234 -7.30 -19.52 -7.74
CA THR A 234 -8.68 -19.79 -7.29
C THR A 234 -9.19 -18.84 -6.20
N LYS A 235 -8.39 -17.91 -5.65
CA LYS A 235 -8.81 -17.04 -4.54
C LYS A 235 -8.40 -15.57 -4.60
N ALA A 236 -8.08 -15.02 -5.75
CA ALA A 236 -8.09 -13.55 -5.91
C ALA A 236 -9.55 -13.09 -5.90
N LYS A 237 -10.15 -13.00 -4.71
CA LYS A 237 -11.46 -12.37 -4.53
C LYS A 237 -11.26 -10.89 -4.86
N ASN A 238 -11.77 -10.45 -6.00
CA ASN A 238 -11.77 -9.07 -6.47
C ASN A 238 -12.21 -8.12 -5.35
N ILE A 239 -11.24 -7.47 -4.70
CA ILE A 239 -11.54 -6.39 -3.78
C ILE A 239 -11.79 -5.16 -4.64
N LYS A 240 -13.04 -4.90 -4.99
CA LYS A 240 -13.44 -3.67 -5.66
C LYS A 240 -13.32 -2.52 -4.67
N PHE A 241 -12.38 -1.62 -4.89
CA PHE A 241 -12.36 -0.35 -4.17
C PHE A 241 -13.35 0.61 -4.83
N HIS A 242 -14.35 1.06 -4.06
CA HIS A 242 -15.39 1.96 -4.55
C HIS A 242 -15.10 3.39 -4.08
N TYR A 243 -14.69 4.24 -5.03
CA TYR A 243 -14.54 5.68 -4.82
C TYR A 243 -15.82 6.36 -5.24
N VAL A 244 -16.42 7.10 -4.32
CA VAL A 244 -17.68 7.81 -4.55
C VAL A 244 -17.54 9.27 -4.17
N ASN A 245 -18.34 10.15 -4.76
CA ASN A 245 -18.42 11.54 -4.32
C ASN A 245 -18.89 11.57 -2.86
N LYS A 246 -18.12 12.25 -2.00
CA LYS A 246 -18.36 12.31 -0.55
C LYS A 246 -19.75 12.81 -0.22
N TRP A 247 -20.15 13.93 -0.81
CA TRP A 247 -21.39 14.57 -0.46
C TRP A 247 -22.61 13.81 -1.00
N ILE A 248 -22.53 13.27 -2.23
CA ILE A 248 -23.59 12.42 -2.80
C ILE A 248 -23.78 11.16 -1.95
N TYR A 249 -22.69 10.52 -1.52
CA TYR A 249 -22.76 9.35 -0.65
C TYR A 249 -23.42 9.67 0.69
N ILE A 250 -23.06 10.79 1.33
CA ILE A 250 -23.62 11.23 2.61
C ILE A 250 -25.12 11.54 2.45
N ILE A 251 -25.50 12.31 1.42
CA ILE A 251 -26.92 12.62 1.17
C ILE A 251 -27.72 11.34 0.96
N LEU A 252 -27.24 10.41 0.14
CA LEU A 252 -27.92 9.13 -0.08
C LEU A 252 -27.97 8.26 1.18
N ALA A 253 -26.96 8.33 2.04
CA ALA A 253 -26.97 7.60 3.30
C ALA A 253 -27.98 8.20 4.31
N ILE A 254 -28.18 9.50 4.32
CA ILE A 254 -29.20 10.18 5.15
C ILE A 254 -30.61 9.92 4.62
N VAL A 255 -30.84 10.11 3.32
CA VAL A 255 -32.20 10.08 2.73
C VAL A 255 -32.64 8.65 2.44
N LEU A 256 -31.76 7.81 1.88
CA LEU A 256 -32.05 6.45 1.43
C LEU A 256 -31.25 5.38 2.19
N GLY A 257 -30.66 5.75 3.32
CA GLY A 257 -29.78 4.86 4.09
C GLY A 257 -30.49 3.63 4.62
N TRP A 258 -31.74 3.77 5.03
CA TRP A 258 -32.58 2.70 5.55
C TRP A 258 -32.91 1.61 4.52
N ILE A 259 -32.92 1.95 3.23
CA ILE A 259 -33.08 0.99 2.12
C ILE A 259 -31.78 0.68 1.38
N GLY A 260 -30.65 1.21 1.85
CA GLY A 260 -29.32 0.93 1.30
C GLY A 260 -28.96 1.73 0.03
N GLY A 261 -29.60 2.85 -0.26
CA GLY A 261 -29.37 3.65 -1.46
C GLY A 261 -27.91 4.07 -1.65
N HIS A 262 -27.22 4.45 -0.58
CA HIS A 262 -25.79 4.78 -0.61
C HIS A 262 -24.89 3.57 -0.92
N HIS A 263 -25.31 2.35 -0.60
CA HIS A 263 -24.60 1.13 -0.99
C HIS A 263 -24.74 0.83 -2.48
N PHE A 264 -25.92 1.02 -3.05
CA PHE A 264 -26.12 0.88 -4.49
C PHE A 264 -25.29 1.91 -5.27
N TYR A 265 -25.28 3.17 -4.81
CA TYR A 265 -24.44 4.21 -5.39
C TYR A 265 -22.94 3.88 -5.31
N ALA A 266 -22.51 3.27 -4.22
CA ALA A 266 -21.13 2.81 -4.03
C ALA A 266 -20.81 1.49 -4.78
N GLY A 267 -21.77 0.88 -5.48
CA GLY A 267 -21.58 -0.37 -6.23
C GLY A 267 -21.59 -1.64 -5.34
N TYR A 268 -21.98 -1.53 -4.08
CA TYR A 268 -22.12 -2.66 -3.16
C TYR A 268 -23.54 -3.27 -3.23
N ASN A 269 -23.95 -3.75 -4.38
CA ASN A 269 -25.31 -4.22 -4.61
C ASN A 269 -25.79 -5.25 -3.59
N ARG A 270 -24.95 -6.22 -3.20
CA ARG A 270 -25.31 -7.22 -2.17
C ARG A 270 -25.63 -6.59 -0.82
N LYS A 271 -24.87 -5.57 -0.39
CA LYS A 271 -25.13 -4.84 0.84
C LYS A 271 -26.41 -4.01 0.70
N GLY A 272 -26.61 -3.34 -0.45
CA GLY A 272 -27.84 -2.61 -0.74
C GLY A 272 -29.10 -3.49 -0.65
N PHE A 273 -29.05 -4.69 -1.24
CA PHE A 273 -30.15 -5.66 -1.14
C PHE A 273 -30.39 -6.16 0.31
N LEU A 274 -29.33 -6.37 1.10
CA LEU A 274 -29.49 -6.71 2.51
C LEU A 274 -30.17 -5.58 3.30
N TYR A 275 -29.80 -4.32 3.05
CA TYR A 275 -30.45 -3.17 3.69
C TYR A 275 -31.93 -3.10 3.28
N LEU A 276 -32.24 -3.33 2.03
CA LEU A 276 -33.61 -3.37 1.53
C LEU A 276 -34.41 -4.50 2.19
N LEU A 277 -33.83 -5.70 2.33
CA LEU A 277 -34.46 -6.86 2.94
C LEU A 277 -34.80 -6.64 4.42
N PHE A 278 -33.91 -5.93 5.15
CA PHE A 278 -34.07 -5.65 6.58
C PHE A 278 -34.59 -4.24 6.88
N SER A 279 -35.09 -3.51 5.87
CA SER A 279 -35.54 -2.12 6.02
C SER A 279 -36.65 -1.93 7.05
N PHE A 280 -37.46 -2.95 7.31
CA PHE A 280 -38.53 -2.93 8.32
C PHE A 280 -37.99 -3.03 9.77
N THR A 281 -36.70 -3.29 10.02
CA THR A 281 -36.12 -3.49 11.38
C THR A 281 -35.40 -2.22 11.75
N PHE A 282 -35.42 -1.15 11.63
CA PHE A 282 -34.60 0.03 12.00
C PHE A 282 -33.08 -0.17 12.05
N ILE A 283 -32.59 -1.44 11.99
CA ILE A 283 -31.17 -1.78 12.01
C ILE A 283 -30.40 -1.11 10.82
N PRO A 284 -30.89 -1.15 9.57
CA PRO A 284 -30.25 -0.47 8.46
C PRO A 284 -30.10 1.04 8.68
N MET A 285 -31.08 1.68 9.32
CA MET A 285 -31.05 3.10 9.63
C MET A 285 -29.92 3.45 10.60
N LEU A 286 -29.72 2.67 11.66
CA LEU A 286 -28.63 2.86 12.61
C LEU A 286 -27.26 2.65 11.97
N LEU A 287 -27.13 1.62 11.14
CA LEU A 287 -25.90 1.35 10.40
C LEU A 287 -25.59 2.46 9.38
N ALA A 288 -26.61 2.98 8.69
CA ALA A 288 -26.44 4.09 7.75
C ALA A 288 -25.98 5.36 8.48
N LEU A 289 -26.51 5.66 9.68
CA LEU A 289 -26.05 6.79 10.48
C LEU A 289 -24.58 6.65 10.86
N PHE A 290 -24.14 5.47 11.28
CA PHE A 290 -22.72 5.20 11.55
C PHE A 290 -21.84 5.40 10.31
N GLN A 291 -22.34 5.01 9.13
CA GLN A 291 -21.61 5.20 7.87
C GLN A 291 -21.56 6.66 7.43
N VAL A 292 -22.58 7.47 7.74
CA VAL A 292 -22.52 8.93 7.56
C VAL A 292 -21.40 9.53 8.40
N ILE A 293 -21.34 9.18 9.70
CA ILE A 293 -20.27 9.65 10.58
C ILE A 293 -18.89 9.22 10.05
N SER A 294 -18.76 7.97 9.65
CA SER A 294 -17.51 7.46 9.04
C SER A 294 -17.12 8.21 7.78
N ALA A 295 -18.09 8.55 6.90
CA ALA A 295 -17.85 9.28 5.67
C ALA A 295 -17.48 10.75 5.94
N LEU A 296 -18.06 11.38 6.95
CA LEU A 296 -17.72 12.75 7.37
C LEU A 296 -16.27 12.85 7.85
N LEU A 297 -15.78 11.84 8.55
CA LEU A 297 -14.41 11.77 9.06
C LEU A 297 -13.37 11.48 7.96
N LYS A 298 -13.78 11.05 6.77
CA LYS A 298 -12.86 10.78 5.66
C LYS A 298 -12.52 12.06 4.90
N THR A 299 -11.24 12.26 4.62
CA THR A 299 -10.80 13.34 3.72
C THR A 299 -11.10 12.95 2.27
N PRO A 300 -11.77 13.81 1.50
CA PRO A 300 -11.99 13.56 0.08
C PRO A 300 -10.68 13.77 -0.71
N ASP A 301 -10.61 13.12 -1.88
CA ASP A 301 -9.57 13.41 -2.86
C ASP A 301 -9.81 14.76 -3.57
N SER A 302 -8.91 15.17 -4.47
CA SER A 302 -9.01 16.39 -5.27
C SER A 302 -10.29 16.50 -6.10
N ASN A 303 -10.99 15.40 -6.32
CA ASN A 303 -12.28 15.33 -7.04
C ASN A 303 -13.47 15.23 -6.09
N GLY A 304 -13.28 15.47 -4.81
CA GLY A 304 -14.32 15.36 -3.79
C GLY A 304 -14.78 13.93 -3.50
N LYS A 305 -13.99 12.90 -3.87
CA LYS A 305 -14.34 11.49 -3.66
C LYS A 305 -13.70 10.90 -2.42
N ILE A 306 -14.42 9.96 -1.80
CA ILE A 306 -13.93 9.14 -0.67
C ILE A 306 -14.00 7.66 -1.04
N LEU A 307 -13.15 6.88 -0.40
CA LEU A 307 -13.22 5.41 -0.44
C LEU A 307 -14.24 4.93 0.58
N VAL A 308 -15.20 4.12 0.16
CA VAL A 308 -16.27 3.56 1.00
C VAL A 308 -16.31 2.04 0.97
#